data_09d1f01a121df5efdc281192a863cd2e
#
_entry.id   09d1f01a121df5efdc281192a863cd2e
#
_cell.length_a   1.000
_cell.length_b   1.000
_cell.length_c   1.000
_cell.angle_alpha   90.00
_cell.angle_beta   90.00
_cell.angle_gamma   90.00
#
_symmetry.space_group_name_H-M   'P 1'
#
loop_
_entity.id
_entity.type
_entity.pdbx_description
1 polymer ?
#
loop_
_entity_poly.entity_id
_entity_poly.type
_entity_poly.pdbx_seq_one_letter_code
_entity_poly.pdbx_strand_id
1 'polypeptide(L)'
;QGTREQALAAGNYAVVSSSFARKMFGTDDPMGRKLVVGDTISATINGVVEDLLHSSIPEADVIVRWEQVRYLNWSLAPDQLGNAGSTSAFVLVREGSDFPSRAEDMAHWFKEFYWPYQYGTAKEVRILPLSEQYFAKAASYSSLRKGDWRFVIVLMSVGFLILIFAVINYINLTVAQAGFRAKEMATRRLLGSSRGELFMRLMLESTLLTFISLIIGVLLALAVVPFVNDLLQTRVDMNVLGRPVWLLALVSLTVAVGVLSGLLPAIIISSSKPIEVVRGTFRAKTKMVFSKFFIVFQNVITITMIAASITMVCQIVHMINAPVGYKTKNLLAMRSVDERQLSAFVGELKGLSCVDRVGKTQGLPLFGSNNWTATYQGQNISFQQFVMDKECYDMLGLEILRDNHLTTEGWFLNEQAMREMNLSEDAASFMLDRQERPIAIAGIVRDFYCFGNVTTGMNPVMFRFLKDNEDP
;
A
#
# COMPACT_ATOMS: atom_id res chain seq x y z
N GLN A 1 19.68 -17.73 16.04
CA GLN A 1 19.99 -18.80 17.05
C GLN A 1 19.22 -20.05 16.71
N GLY A 2 19.73 -21.24 17.08
CA GLY A 2 19.18 -22.53 16.71
C GLY A 2 19.63 -23.04 15.35
N THR A 3 19.43 -24.35 15.08
CA THR A 3 19.74 -24.98 13.80
C THR A 3 18.49 -25.09 12.95
N ARG A 4 18.63 -24.92 11.64
CA ARG A 4 17.50 -24.96 10.69
C ARG A 4 16.71 -26.27 10.77
N GLU A 5 17.38 -27.39 10.98
CA GLU A 5 16.77 -28.73 11.01
C GLU A 5 16.01 -28.98 12.29
N GLN A 6 16.42 -28.36 13.41
CA GLN A 6 15.83 -28.58 14.72
C GLN A 6 14.77 -27.53 15.10
N ALA A 7 14.81 -26.36 14.46
CA ALA A 7 13.99 -25.20 14.84
C ALA A 7 12.49 -25.49 14.94
N LEU A 8 11.95 -26.32 14.03
CA LEU A 8 10.55 -26.76 14.01
C LEU A 8 10.42 -28.29 13.99
N ALA A 9 11.39 -29.03 14.55
CA ALA A 9 11.38 -30.50 14.51
C ALA A 9 10.21 -31.11 15.30
N ALA A 10 9.83 -30.53 16.41
CA ALA A 10 8.69 -30.98 17.20
C ALA A 10 7.46 -30.09 16.96
N GLY A 11 6.26 -30.68 17.11
CA GLY A 11 5.00 -29.96 16.89
C GLY A 11 4.78 -28.75 17.81
N ASN A 12 5.37 -28.76 18.99
CA ASN A 12 5.29 -27.69 20.00
C ASN A 12 6.46 -26.70 19.96
N TYR A 13 7.26 -26.68 18.88
CA TYR A 13 8.33 -25.71 18.73
C TYR A 13 7.88 -24.48 17.94
N ALA A 14 8.42 -23.33 18.35
CA ALA A 14 8.24 -22.06 17.67
C ALA A 14 9.59 -21.44 17.33
N VAL A 15 9.61 -20.68 16.24
CA VAL A 15 10.70 -19.78 15.87
C VAL A 15 10.18 -18.36 15.97
N VAL A 16 10.96 -17.48 16.56
CA VAL A 16 10.57 -16.08 16.72
C VAL A 16 11.51 -15.15 15.95
N SER A 17 11.01 -13.96 15.58
CA SER A 17 11.85 -12.94 14.98
C SER A 17 12.77 -12.28 16.00
N SER A 18 13.88 -11.72 15.55
CA SER A 18 14.83 -11.00 16.42
C SER A 18 14.19 -9.80 17.11
N SER A 19 13.35 -9.07 16.40
CA SER A 19 12.63 -7.92 16.96
C SER A 19 11.61 -8.33 18.01
N PHE A 20 10.85 -9.40 17.76
CA PHE A 20 9.91 -9.98 18.72
C PHE A 20 10.63 -10.50 19.97
N ALA A 21 11.71 -11.26 19.80
CA ALA A 21 12.52 -11.77 20.91
C ALA A 21 13.02 -10.62 21.81
N ARG A 22 13.53 -9.55 21.20
CA ARG A 22 14.01 -8.37 21.92
C ARG A 22 12.86 -7.63 22.63
N LYS A 23 11.70 -7.51 21.99
CA LYS A 23 10.51 -6.85 22.55
C LYS A 23 9.95 -7.61 23.76
N MET A 24 9.93 -8.93 23.73
CA MET A 24 9.32 -9.76 24.76
C MET A 24 10.29 -10.10 25.91
N PHE A 25 11.56 -10.29 25.61
CA PHE A 25 12.55 -10.81 26.54
C PHE A 25 13.71 -9.82 26.83
N GLY A 26 13.74 -8.69 26.11
CA GLY A 26 14.80 -7.69 26.26
C GLY A 26 16.17 -8.25 25.85
N THR A 27 17.09 -8.30 26.80
CA THR A 27 18.45 -8.86 26.64
C THR A 27 18.57 -10.33 27.04
N ASP A 28 17.50 -10.91 27.60
CA ASP A 28 17.48 -12.30 28.03
C ASP A 28 17.43 -13.27 26.85
N ASP A 29 18.02 -14.44 27.03
CA ASP A 29 17.96 -15.51 26.00
C ASP A 29 16.52 -16.03 25.86
N PRO A 30 15.91 -15.94 24.68
CA PRO A 30 14.57 -16.45 24.40
C PRO A 30 14.51 -17.98 24.24
N MET A 31 15.66 -18.63 24.00
CA MET A 31 15.70 -20.07 23.72
C MET A 31 15.17 -20.91 24.90
N GLY A 32 14.32 -21.88 24.59
CA GLY A 32 13.70 -22.78 25.58
C GLY A 32 12.56 -22.18 26.38
N ARG A 33 12.26 -20.87 26.22
CA ARG A 33 11.11 -20.24 26.90
C ARG A 33 9.79 -20.66 26.26
N LYS A 34 8.74 -20.71 27.06
CA LYS A 34 7.39 -21.03 26.58
C LYS A 34 6.68 -19.77 26.11
N LEU A 35 6.03 -19.90 24.97
CA LEU A 35 5.17 -18.90 24.36
C LEU A 35 3.74 -19.46 24.32
N VAL A 36 2.78 -18.72 24.87
CA VAL A 36 1.36 -19.07 24.78
C VAL A 36 0.70 -18.14 23.78
N VAL A 37 0.04 -18.69 22.78
CA VAL A 37 -0.65 -17.95 21.73
C VAL A 37 -2.14 -18.30 21.78
N GLY A 38 -2.98 -17.29 22.01
CA GLY A 38 -4.44 -17.43 22.03
C GLY A 38 -4.97 -18.43 23.04
N ASP A 39 -4.31 -18.56 24.20
CA ASP A 39 -4.63 -19.50 25.29
C ASP A 39 -4.69 -20.98 24.89
N THR A 40 -4.48 -21.28 23.62
CA THR A 40 -4.67 -22.63 23.06
C THR A 40 -3.35 -23.30 22.68
N ILE A 41 -2.39 -22.51 22.19
CA ILE A 41 -1.10 -23.03 21.74
C ILE A 41 -0.02 -22.68 22.77
N SER A 42 0.60 -23.72 23.34
CA SER A 42 1.82 -23.57 24.12
C SER A 42 2.99 -24.10 23.31
N ALA A 43 3.84 -23.20 22.86
CA ALA A 43 5.02 -23.53 22.06
C ALA A 43 6.30 -23.16 22.82
N THR A 44 7.36 -23.96 22.63
CA THR A 44 8.69 -23.68 23.16
C THR A 44 9.52 -23.03 22.08
N ILE A 45 10.14 -21.89 22.38
CA ILE A 45 11.03 -21.19 21.44
C ILE A 45 12.27 -22.03 21.24
N ASN A 46 12.47 -22.51 20.00
CA ASN A 46 13.60 -23.34 19.61
C ASN A 46 14.45 -22.74 18.47
N GLY A 47 14.17 -21.49 18.11
CA GLY A 47 14.93 -20.74 17.14
C GLY A 47 14.62 -19.27 17.16
N VAL A 48 15.64 -18.46 16.83
CA VAL A 48 15.49 -17.03 16.56
C VAL A 48 16.02 -16.76 15.16
N VAL A 49 15.20 -16.12 14.33
CA VAL A 49 15.52 -15.74 12.94
C VAL A 49 15.62 -14.23 12.82
N GLU A 50 16.44 -13.77 11.91
CA GLU A 50 16.49 -12.34 11.57
C GLU A 50 15.14 -11.89 10.99
N ASP A 51 14.83 -10.61 11.21
CA ASP A 51 13.61 -10.02 10.70
C ASP A 51 13.62 -10.04 9.17
N LEU A 52 12.49 -10.42 8.54
CA LEU A 52 12.33 -10.48 7.09
C LEU A 52 12.13 -9.08 6.50
N LEU A 53 13.12 -8.22 6.71
CA LEU A 53 13.15 -6.87 6.16
C LEU A 53 13.29 -6.94 4.64
N HIS A 54 12.60 -6.06 3.92
CA HIS A 54 12.70 -5.94 2.44
C HIS A 54 12.23 -7.19 1.67
N SER A 55 11.42 -8.03 2.28
CA SER A 55 10.83 -9.22 1.63
C SER A 55 9.39 -8.95 1.19
N SER A 56 8.95 -9.64 0.12
CA SER A 56 7.52 -9.70 -0.25
C SER A 56 6.71 -10.52 0.77
N ILE A 57 7.38 -11.39 1.54
CA ILE A 57 6.76 -12.14 2.63
C ILE A 57 6.56 -11.17 3.80
N PRO A 58 5.37 -11.08 4.38
CA PRO A 58 5.12 -10.27 5.58
C PRO A 58 6.05 -10.68 6.72
N GLU A 59 6.38 -9.73 7.56
CA GLU A 59 7.10 -10.03 8.79
C GLU A 59 6.24 -10.93 9.67
N ALA A 60 6.86 -12.00 10.15
CA ALA A 60 6.24 -12.92 11.09
C ALA A 60 6.97 -12.83 12.42
N ASP A 61 6.28 -12.38 13.46
CA ASP A 61 6.84 -12.36 14.81
C ASP A 61 7.04 -13.77 15.36
N VAL A 62 6.14 -14.68 15.03
CA VAL A 62 6.16 -16.06 15.50
C VAL A 62 5.86 -17.01 14.34
N ILE A 63 6.68 -18.02 14.17
CA ILE A 63 6.51 -19.07 13.18
C ILE A 63 6.31 -20.39 13.94
N VAL A 64 5.19 -21.03 13.70
CA VAL A 64 4.86 -22.35 14.27
C VAL A 64 4.60 -23.35 13.14
N ARG A 65 4.52 -24.63 13.47
CA ARG A 65 4.15 -25.65 12.50
C ARG A 65 2.69 -25.49 12.07
N TRP A 66 2.41 -25.84 10.81
CA TRP A 66 1.07 -25.75 10.22
C TRP A 66 0.01 -26.52 11.03
N GLU A 67 0.38 -27.65 11.59
CA GLU A 67 -0.53 -28.47 12.40
C GLU A 67 -1.10 -27.76 13.63
N GLN A 68 -0.43 -26.69 14.08
CA GLN A 68 -0.90 -25.87 15.21
C GLN A 68 -1.83 -24.73 14.75
N VAL A 69 -1.70 -24.27 13.51
CA VAL A 69 -2.48 -23.13 13.00
C VAL A 69 -3.98 -23.42 13.01
N ARG A 70 -4.39 -24.68 12.85
CA ARG A 70 -5.80 -25.11 12.93
C ARG A 70 -6.49 -24.75 14.24
N TYR A 71 -5.73 -24.66 15.33
CA TYR A 71 -6.28 -24.29 16.64
C TYR A 71 -6.48 -22.79 16.80
N LEU A 72 -5.82 -21.98 15.96
CA LEU A 72 -5.98 -20.52 15.91
C LEU A 72 -7.06 -20.08 14.92
N ASN A 73 -7.28 -20.86 13.88
CA ASN A 73 -8.24 -20.54 12.84
C ASN A 73 -8.92 -21.80 12.32
N TRP A 74 -10.18 -22.00 12.70
CA TRP A 74 -10.98 -23.16 12.31
C TRP A 74 -11.10 -23.32 10.77
N SER A 75 -11.09 -22.22 10.01
CA SER A 75 -11.20 -22.28 8.55
C SER A 75 -10.00 -22.95 7.87
N LEU A 76 -8.92 -23.17 8.62
CA LEU A 76 -7.70 -23.85 8.14
C LEU A 76 -7.62 -25.31 8.61
N ALA A 77 -8.68 -25.83 9.24
CA ALA A 77 -8.75 -27.23 9.61
C ALA A 77 -8.78 -28.13 8.35
N PRO A 78 -8.21 -29.35 8.40
CA PRO A 78 -8.13 -30.24 7.24
C PRO A 78 -9.48 -30.64 6.65
N ASP A 79 -10.55 -30.60 7.43
CA ASP A 79 -11.93 -30.87 7.04
C ASP A 79 -12.64 -29.66 6.41
N GLN A 80 -11.99 -28.50 6.38
CA GLN A 80 -12.52 -27.24 5.86
C GLN A 80 -11.89 -26.82 4.52
N LEU A 81 -11.48 -27.77 3.68
CA LEU A 81 -10.81 -27.53 2.40
C LEU A 81 -11.63 -26.65 1.44
N GLY A 82 -12.96 -26.70 1.54
CA GLY A 82 -13.85 -25.87 0.74
C GLY A 82 -13.91 -24.41 1.16
N ASN A 83 -13.28 -24.04 2.25
CA ASN A 83 -13.37 -22.68 2.78
C ASN A 83 -12.27 -21.77 2.22
N ALA A 84 -12.61 -20.51 1.99
CA ALA A 84 -11.65 -19.50 1.51
C ALA A 84 -10.80 -19.00 2.68
N GLY A 85 -9.81 -19.78 3.07
CA GLY A 85 -8.81 -19.33 4.03
C GLY A 85 -7.83 -18.32 3.43
N SER A 86 -7.37 -17.35 4.21
CA SER A 86 -6.32 -16.40 3.81
C SER A 86 -4.95 -17.04 3.92
N THR A 87 -4.67 -18.04 3.10
CA THR A 87 -3.38 -18.74 3.11
C THR A 87 -2.58 -18.45 1.85
N SER A 88 -1.26 -18.35 2.00
CA SER A 88 -0.32 -18.30 0.88
C SER A 88 0.50 -19.58 0.88
N ALA A 89 0.50 -20.30 -0.24
CA ALA A 89 1.28 -21.51 -0.41
C ALA A 89 2.53 -21.22 -1.26
N PHE A 90 3.67 -21.70 -0.79
CA PHE A 90 4.93 -21.67 -1.53
C PHE A 90 5.34 -23.08 -1.86
N VAL A 91 5.72 -23.31 -3.11
CA VAL A 91 6.14 -24.62 -3.61
C VAL A 91 7.58 -24.53 -4.09
N LEU A 92 8.43 -25.38 -3.53
CA LEU A 92 9.79 -25.55 -4.07
C LEU A 92 9.73 -26.57 -5.22
N VAL A 93 9.86 -26.08 -6.43
CA VAL A 93 9.79 -26.87 -7.65
C VAL A 93 11.14 -27.51 -7.93
N ARG A 94 11.16 -28.80 -8.31
CA ARG A 94 12.37 -29.48 -8.74
C ARG A 94 12.86 -28.90 -10.07
N GLU A 95 14.17 -28.85 -10.25
CA GLU A 95 14.78 -28.44 -11.51
C GLU A 95 14.28 -29.32 -12.66
N GLY A 96 13.89 -28.72 -13.78
CA GLY A 96 13.32 -29.42 -14.92
C GLY A 96 11.87 -29.88 -14.80
N SER A 97 11.17 -29.52 -13.71
CA SER A 97 9.75 -29.84 -13.56
C SER A 97 8.87 -28.94 -14.43
N ASP A 98 7.79 -29.52 -14.96
CA ASP A 98 6.73 -28.83 -15.71
C ASP A 98 5.62 -28.26 -14.82
N PHE A 99 5.84 -28.17 -13.51
CA PHE A 99 4.84 -27.72 -12.54
C PHE A 99 4.09 -26.43 -12.92
N PRO A 100 4.75 -25.40 -13.48
CA PRO A 100 4.05 -24.18 -13.92
C PRO A 100 3.00 -24.43 -15.01
N SER A 101 3.16 -25.46 -15.87
CA SER A 101 2.20 -25.80 -16.93
C SER A 101 0.93 -26.47 -16.41
N ARG A 102 0.94 -26.95 -15.16
CA ARG A 102 -0.22 -27.63 -14.52
C ARG A 102 -1.24 -26.70 -13.86
N ALA A 103 -1.20 -25.42 -14.16
CA ALA A 103 -2.14 -24.45 -13.61
C ALA A 103 -3.60 -24.76 -13.97
N GLU A 104 -3.84 -25.29 -15.19
CA GLU A 104 -5.20 -25.70 -15.64
C GLU A 104 -5.69 -26.94 -14.88
N ASP A 105 -4.84 -27.94 -14.68
CA ASP A 105 -5.16 -29.13 -13.90
C ASP A 105 -5.56 -28.76 -12.47
N MET A 106 -4.82 -27.83 -11.87
CA MET A 106 -5.12 -27.32 -10.54
C MET A 106 -6.44 -26.56 -10.50
N ALA A 107 -6.76 -25.76 -11.52
CA ALA A 107 -8.03 -25.07 -11.58
C ALA A 107 -9.21 -26.05 -11.70
N HIS A 108 -9.01 -27.15 -12.43
CA HIS A 108 -10.00 -28.22 -12.52
C HIS A 108 -10.21 -28.94 -11.19
N TRP A 109 -9.11 -29.27 -10.51
CA TRP A 109 -9.17 -29.91 -9.20
C TRP A 109 -9.83 -29.02 -8.14
N PHE A 110 -9.56 -27.71 -8.13
CA PHE A 110 -10.22 -26.78 -7.21
C PHE A 110 -11.73 -26.68 -7.42
N LYS A 111 -12.27 -26.94 -8.60
CA LYS A 111 -13.72 -26.96 -8.83
C LYS A 111 -14.45 -28.08 -8.09
N GLU A 112 -13.74 -29.13 -7.66
CA GLU A 112 -14.35 -30.24 -6.96
C GLU A 112 -14.73 -29.87 -5.52
N PHE A 113 -13.98 -29.01 -4.86
CA PHE A 113 -14.19 -28.72 -3.43
C PHE A 113 -14.08 -27.26 -3.04
N TYR A 114 -13.45 -26.39 -3.84
CA TYR A 114 -13.17 -25.02 -3.43
C TYR A 114 -14.20 -24.04 -3.99
N TRP A 115 -14.99 -23.44 -3.09
CA TRP A 115 -16.17 -22.67 -3.45
C TRP A 115 -15.92 -21.54 -4.49
N PRO A 116 -14.81 -20.76 -4.51
CA PRO A 116 -14.65 -19.71 -5.49
C PRO A 116 -14.59 -20.23 -6.93
N TYR A 117 -14.10 -21.47 -7.11
CA TYR A 117 -14.07 -22.13 -8.42
C TYR A 117 -15.42 -22.79 -8.74
N GLN A 118 -16.10 -23.33 -7.73
CA GLN A 118 -17.43 -23.92 -7.89
C GLN A 118 -18.48 -22.88 -8.30
N TYR A 119 -18.37 -21.65 -7.75
CA TYR A 119 -19.28 -20.54 -8.07
C TYR A 119 -18.80 -19.69 -9.24
N GLY A 120 -17.65 -19.99 -9.85
CA GLY A 120 -17.12 -19.27 -10.99
C GLY A 120 -16.56 -17.87 -10.66
N THR A 121 -16.40 -17.54 -9.39
CA THR A 121 -15.75 -16.29 -8.94
C THR A 121 -14.27 -16.31 -9.27
N ALA A 122 -13.61 -17.47 -9.09
CA ALA A 122 -12.26 -17.73 -9.57
C ALA A 122 -12.32 -18.63 -10.82
N LYS A 123 -11.59 -18.27 -11.87
CA LYS A 123 -11.63 -18.97 -13.15
C LYS A 123 -10.32 -19.64 -13.53
N GLU A 124 -9.21 -19.13 -13.03
CA GLU A 124 -7.87 -19.59 -13.39
C GLU A 124 -6.97 -19.68 -12.17
N VAL A 125 -5.97 -20.55 -12.25
CA VAL A 125 -4.85 -20.63 -11.32
C VAL A 125 -3.64 -20.02 -12.01
N ARG A 126 -2.90 -19.17 -11.31
CA ARG A 126 -1.61 -18.65 -11.77
C ARG A 126 -0.52 -19.08 -10.82
N ILE A 127 0.48 -19.76 -11.36
CA ILE A 127 1.69 -20.14 -10.64
C ILE A 127 2.75 -19.11 -10.99
N LEU A 128 3.17 -18.35 -10.02
CA LEU A 128 4.11 -17.22 -10.20
C LEU A 128 5.44 -17.52 -9.52
N PRO A 129 6.58 -17.27 -10.18
CA PRO A 129 7.87 -17.23 -9.50
C PRO A 129 7.85 -16.19 -8.38
N LEU A 130 8.47 -16.52 -7.24
CA LEU A 130 8.51 -15.61 -6.09
C LEU A 130 9.16 -14.26 -6.44
N SER A 131 10.13 -14.25 -7.36
CA SER A 131 10.79 -13.04 -7.88
C SER A 131 9.85 -12.08 -8.62
N GLU A 132 8.78 -12.60 -9.23
CA GLU A 132 7.83 -11.80 -10.00
C GLU A 132 6.60 -11.37 -9.17
N GLN A 133 6.41 -11.99 -8.01
CA GLN A 133 5.21 -11.84 -7.20
C GLN A 133 4.97 -10.40 -6.74
N TYR A 134 6.03 -9.64 -6.44
CA TYR A 134 5.92 -8.29 -5.87
C TYR A 134 5.12 -7.32 -6.76
N PHE A 135 5.30 -7.39 -8.09
CA PHE A 135 4.60 -6.55 -9.07
C PHE A 135 3.48 -7.29 -9.82
N ALA A 136 3.21 -8.54 -9.47
CA ALA A 136 2.17 -9.29 -10.14
C ALA A 136 0.78 -8.70 -9.83
N LYS A 137 -0.10 -8.70 -10.84
CA LYS A 137 -1.53 -8.45 -10.65
C LYS A 137 -2.14 -9.67 -9.94
N ALA A 138 -1.83 -9.83 -8.69
CA ALA A 138 -2.30 -10.96 -7.91
C ALA A 138 -3.73 -10.77 -7.41
N ALA A 139 -4.33 -11.85 -6.92
CA ALA A 139 -5.63 -11.85 -6.28
C ALA A 139 -5.78 -10.74 -5.23
N SER A 140 -6.98 -10.21 -5.08
CA SER A 140 -7.28 -9.06 -4.20
C SER A 140 -6.91 -9.32 -2.74
N TYR A 141 -6.96 -10.57 -2.30
CA TYR A 141 -6.67 -11.01 -0.94
C TYR A 141 -5.37 -11.82 -0.91
N SER A 142 -4.25 -11.16 -0.85
CA SER A 142 -2.95 -11.81 -0.64
C SER A 142 -2.30 -11.22 0.60
N SER A 143 -1.80 -12.07 1.48
CA SER A 143 -0.99 -11.67 2.64
C SER A 143 0.41 -11.17 2.26
N LEU A 144 0.83 -11.39 1.01
CA LEU A 144 2.15 -10.96 0.52
C LEU A 144 2.16 -9.46 0.23
N ARG A 145 3.28 -8.82 0.54
CA ARG A 145 3.50 -7.42 0.19
C ARG A 145 3.55 -7.26 -1.33
N LYS A 146 2.88 -6.25 -1.82
CA LYS A 146 2.81 -5.95 -3.25
C LYS A 146 3.21 -4.52 -3.51
N GLY A 147 3.92 -4.31 -4.62
CA GLY A 147 4.19 -3.01 -5.18
C GLY A 147 3.27 -2.72 -6.37
N ASP A 148 2.99 -1.46 -6.59
CA ASP A 148 2.34 -1.02 -7.82
C ASP A 148 3.38 -0.47 -8.78
N TRP A 149 3.58 -1.15 -9.93
CA TRP A 149 4.49 -0.72 -10.97
C TRP A 149 4.13 0.67 -11.53
N ARG A 150 2.85 1.01 -11.58
CA ARG A 150 2.39 2.32 -12.05
C ARG A 150 2.85 3.41 -11.10
N PHE A 151 2.75 3.16 -9.80
CA PHE A 151 3.23 4.09 -8.77
C PHE A 151 4.74 4.32 -8.88
N VAL A 152 5.51 3.25 -9.10
CA VAL A 152 6.97 3.35 -9.32
C VAL A 152 7.28 4.19 -10.56
N ILE A 153 6.59 3.95 -11.70
CA ILE A 153 6.77 4.74 -12.93
C ILE A 153 6.44 6.21 -12.67
N VAL A 154 5.35 6.52 -11.98
CA VAL A 154 4.98 7.91 -11.65
C VAL A 154 6.07 8.58 -10.83
N LEU A 155 6.56 7.94 -9.76
CA LEU A 155 7.64 8.49 -8.92
C LEU A 155 8.93 8.69 -9.72
N MET A 156 9.33 7.72 -10.53
CA MET A 156 10.50 7.82 -11.39
C MET A 156 10.36 8.94 -12.41
N SER A 157 9.18 9.10 -13.02
CA SER A 157 8.89 10.18 -13.97
C SER A 157 8.99 11.55 -13.32
N VAL A 158 8.45 11.72 -12.12
CA VAL A 158 8.54 12.98 -11.35
C VAL A 158 10.01 13.28 -11.01
N GLY A 159 10.76 12.31 -10.52
CA GLY A 159 12.19 12.47 -10.23
C GLY A 159 12.99 12.87 -11.47
N PHE A 160 12.72 12.22 -12.60
CA PHE A 160 13.36 12.54 -13.89
C PHE A 160 13.00 13.95 -14.40
N LEU A 161 11.75 14.38 -14.27
CA LEU A 161 11.32 15.74 -14.60
C LEU A 161 12.05 16.79 -13.73
N ILE A 162 12.16 16.55 -12.43
CA ILE A 162 12.90 17.45 -11.52
C ILE A 162 14.36 17.55 -11.96
N LEU A 163 14.99 16.43 -12.32
CA LEU A 163 16.37 16.42 -12.81
C LEU A 163 16.52 17.21 -14.11
N ILE A 164 15.63 17.02 -15.09
CA ILE A 164 15.61 17.80 -16.33
C ILE A 164 15.49 19.30 -16.02
N PHE A 165 14.60 19.68 -15.12
CA PHE A 165 14.43 21.09 -14.75
C PHE A 165 15.66 21.67 -14.07
N ALA A 166 16.33 20.90 -13.22
CA ALA A 166 17.58 21.33 -12.60
C ALA A 166 18.67 21.60 -13.66
N VAL A 167 18.81 20.67 -14.64
CA VAL A 167 19.76 20.83 -15.76
C VAL A 167 19.43 22.07 -16.61
N ILE A 168 18.17 22.24 -17.01
CA ILE A 168 17.72 23.39 -17.82
C ILE A 168 17.93 24.70 -17.05
N ASN A 169 17.61 24.73 -15.77
CA ASN A 169 17.82 25.91 -14.93
C ASN A 169 19.31 26.29 -14.84
N TYR A 170 20.17 25.28 -14.62
CA TYR A 170 21.64 25.52 -14.64
C TYR A 170 22.13 26.08 -15.99
N ILE A 171 21.67 25.49 -17.11
CA ILE A 171 22.00 25.96 -18.46
C ILE A 171 21.54 27.41 -18.62
N ASN A 172 20.31 27.75 -18.27
CA ASN A 172 19.74 29.09 -18.38
C ASN A 172 20.53 30.12 -17.57
N LEU A 173 20.85 29.78 -16.31
CA LEU A 173 21.64 30.66 -15.43
C LEU A 173 23.05 30.90 -16.00
N THR A 174 23.71 29.82 -16.43
CA THR A 174 25.08 29.90 -16.98
C THR A 174 25.11 30.68 -18.31
N VAL A 175 24.13 30.49 -19.18
CA VAL A 175 23.99 31.25 -20.43
C VAL A 175 23.65 32.73 -20.16
N ALA A 176 22.82 33.03 -19.16
CA ALA A 176 22.53 34.40 -18.74
C ALA A 176 23.81 35.14 -18.25
N GLN A 177 24.70 34.40 -17.59
CA GLN A 177 26.00 34.91 -17.12
C GLN A 177 27.09 34.86 -18.18
N ALA A 178 26.82 34.32 -19.38
CA ALA A 178 27.80 34.08 -20.41
C ALA A 178 28.56 35.38 -20.82
N GLY A 179 27.90 36.54 -20.77
CA GLY A 179 28.53 37.83 -21.10
C GLY A 179 29.69 38.20 -20.16
N PHE A 180 29.57 37.91 -18.87
CA PHE A 180 30.64 38.13 -17.88
C PHE A 180 31.75 37.08 -18.05
N ARG A 181 31.38 35.81 -18.16
CA ARG A 181 32.34 34.69 -18.35
C ARG A 181 33.07 34.78 -19.69
N ALA A 182 32.40 35.28 -20.74
CA ALA A 182 33.03 35.48 -22.05
C ALA A 182 34.17 36.49 -21.98
N LYS A 183 34.09 37.58 -21.20
CA LYS A 183 35.19 38.53 -21.00
C LYS A 183 36.43 37.87 -20.43
N GLU A 184 36.27 37.07 -19.36
CA GLU A 184 37.36 36.30 -18.77
C GLU A 184 37.99 35.34 -19.79
N MET A 185 37.15 34.61 -20.53
CA MET A 185 37.61 33.64 -21.54
C MET A 185 38.28 34.34 -22.73
N ALA A 186 37.80 35.52 -23.14
CA ALA A 186 38.42 36.31 -24.19
C ALA A 186 39.84 36.79 -23.80
N THR A 187 40.02 37.24 -22.55
CA THR A 187 41.34 37.62 -22.01
C THR A 187 42.31 36.42 -22.04
N ARG A 188 41.86 35.24 -21.58
CA ARG A 188 42.67 34.01 -21.62
C ARG A 188 43.05 33.60 -23.05
N ARG A 189 42.14 33.75 -24.01
CA ARG A 189 42.42 33.50 -25.43
C ARG A 189 43.45 34.47 -26.02
N LEU A 190 43.39 35.73 -25.63
CA LEU A 190 44.39 36.71 -26.03
C LEU A 190 45.78 36.39 -25.46
N LEU A 191 45.83 35.73 -24.30
CA LEU A 191 47.03 35.24 -23.65
C LEU A 191 47.50 33.87 -24.15
N GLY A 192 46.86 33.30 -25.20
CA GLY A 192 47.32 32.09 -25.86
C GLY A 192 46.54 30.80 -25.58
N SER A 193 45.49 30.82 -24.72
CA SER A 193 44.70 29.60 -24.46
C SER A 193 43.93 29.13 -25.69
N SER A 194 43.93 27.83 -25.95
CA SER A 194 43.18 27.22 -27.05
C SER A 194 41.68 27.13 -26.77
N ARG A 195 40.86 26.99 -27.83
CA ARG A 195 39.41 26.77 -27.67
C ARG A 195 39.10 25.49 -26.89
N GLY A 196 39.89 24.45 -27.16
CA GLY A 196 39.67 23.15 -26.50
C GLY A 196 39.95 23.19 -25.01
N GLU A 197 41.00 23.90 -24.59
CA GLU A 197 41.32 24.07 -23.15
C GLU A 197 40.20 24.82 -22.40
N LEU A 198 39.67 25.91 -23.02
CA LEU A 198 38.57 26.64 -22.40
C LEU A 198 37.28 25.83 -22.36
N PHE A 199 36.98 25.05 -23.38
CA PHE A 199 35.85 24.15 -23.41
C PHE A 199 35.98 23.08 -22.30
N MET A 200 37.12 22.38 -22.22
CA MET A 200 37.36 21.36 -21.21
C MET A 200 37.32 21.93 -19.78
N ARG A 201 37.83 23.13 -19.59
CA ARG A 201 37.75 23.81 -18.28
C ARG A 201 36.29 24.04 -17.86
N LEU A 202 35.43 24.55 -18.73
CA LEU A 202 34.00 24.77 -18.44
C LEU A 202 33.27 23.46 -18.22
N MET A 203 33.62 22.40 -18.93
CA MET A 203 33.06 21.05 -18.73
C MET A 203 33.47 20.47 -17.39
N LEU A 204 34.75 20.59 -16.99
CA LEU A 204 35.23 20.14 -15.70
C LEU A 204 34.58 20.95 -14.56
N GLU A 205 34.42 22.25 -14.69
CA GLU A 205 33.75 23.10 -13.69
C GLU A 205 32.29 22.63 -13.49
N SER A 206 31.54 22.40 -14.56
CA SER A 206 30.16 21.93 -14.52
C SER A 206 30.07 20.53 -13.87
N THR A 207 30.92 19.60 -14.27
CA THR A 207 30.95 18.25 -13.73
C THR A 207 31.33 18.24 -12.26
N LEU A 208 32.29 19.06 -11.84
CA LEU A 208 32.69 19.19 -10.44
C LEU A 208 31.56 19.75 -9.56
N LEU A 209 30.87 20.80 -10.05
CA LEU A 209 29.71 21.36 -9.35
C LEU A 209 28.58 20.32 -9.21
N THR A 210 28.33 19.53 -10.25
CA THR A 210 27.33 18.45 -10.21
C THR A 210 27.73 17.39 -9.18
N PHE A 211 29.03 17.06 -9.09
CA PHE A 211 29.53 16.09 -8.11
C PHE A 211 29.39 16.59 -6.67
N ILE A 212 29.71 17.87 -6.42
CA ILE A 212 29.50 18.50 -5.10
C ILE A 212 27.99 18.49 -4.76
N SER A 213 27.13 18.82 -5.71
CA SER A 213 25.67 18.78 -5.54
C SER A 213 25.18 17.38 -5.23
N LEU A 214 25.75 16.33 -5.84
CA LEU A 214 25.44 14.94 -5.52
C LEU A 214 25.76 14.61 -4.05
N ILE A 215 26.94 14.98 -3.58
CA ILE A 215 27.34 14.73 -2.17
C ILE A 215 26.34 15.39 -1.22
N ILE A 216 26.03 16.66 -1.45
CA ILE A 216 25.04 17.39 -0.64
C ILE A 216 23.67 16.71 -0.71
N GLY A 217 23.23 16.31 -1.92
CA GLY A 217 21.96 15.62 -2.14
C GLY A 217 21.88 14.27 -1.40
N VAL A 218 22.95 13.47 -1.42
CA VAL A 218 23.01 12.22 -0.67
C VAL A 218 22.95 12.46 0.83
N LEU A 219 23.68 13.45 1.35
CA LEU A 219 23.64 13.81 2.78
C LEU A 219 22.24 14.26 3.21
N LEU A 220 21.56 15.07 2.40
CA LEU A 220 20.18 15.46 2.64
C LEU A 220 19.23 14.26 2.60
N ALA A 221 19.41 13.37 1.62
CA ALA A 221 18.60 12.14 1.54
C ALA A 221 18.77 11.27 2.77
N LEU A 222 20.02 11.07 3.26
CA LEU A 222 20.28 10.32 4.49
C LEU A 222 19.58 10.94 5.72
N ALA A 223 19.52 12.27 5.80
CA ALA A 223 18.84 12.96 6.88
C ALA A 223 17.31 12.84 6.81
N VAL A 224 16.73 12.78 5.61
CA VAL A 224 15.28 12.79 5.39
C VAL A 224 14.68 11.37 5.36
N VAL A 225 15.43 10.36 4.94
CA VAL A 225 14.94 8.98 4.79
C VAL A 225 14.31 8.42 6.08
N PRO A 226 14.83 8.60 7.29
CA PRO A 226 14.18 8.11 8.51
C PRO A 226 12.76 8.66 8.68
N PHE A 227 12.57 9.96 8.43
CA PHE A 227 11.26 10.61 8.47
C PHE A 227 10.30 10.07 7.40
N VAL A 228 10.80 9.86 6.17
CA VAL A 228 10.01 9.28 5.07
C VAL A 228 9.59 7.84 5.39
N ASN A 229 10.50 7.06 5.96
CA ASN A 229 10.21 5.68 6.35
C ASN A 229 9.10 5.62 7.42
N ASP A 230 9.14 6.50 8.41
CA ASP A 230 8.11 6.58 9.44
C ASP A 230 6.78 7.07 8.87
N LEU A 231 6.80 8.14 8.08
CA LEU A 231 5.59 8.73 7.49
C LEU A 231 4.86 7.78 6.52
N LEU A 232 5.60 7.09 5.66
CA LEU A 232 5.05 6.22 4.62
C LEU A 232 4.98 4.75 5.04
N GLN A 233 5.36 4.43 6.28
CA GLN A 233 5.45 3.05 6.79
C GLN A 233 6.24 2.14 5.83
N THR A 234 7.32 2.70 5.24
CA THR A 234 8.20 2.02 4.30
C THR A 234 9.58 1.80 4.93
N ARG A 235 10.43 1.07 4.22
CA ARG A 235 11.82 0.83 4.66
C ARG A 235 12.75 1.04 3.47
N VAL A 236 13.01 2.30 3.16
CA VAL A 236 14.03 2.67 2.18
C VAL A 236 15.41 2.46 2.81
N ASP A 237 16.17 1.54 2.25
CA ASP A 237 17.53 1.24 2.71
C ASP A 237 18.56 1.96 1.83
N MET A 238 19.22 2.96 2.39
CA MET A 238 20.27 3.72 1.71
C MET A 238 21.58 2.94 1.57
N ASN A 239 21.78 1.83 2.30
CA ASN A 239 22.99 1.01 2.18
C ASN A 239 23.10 0.37 0.79
N VAL A 240 22.00 0.27 0.05
CA VAL A 240 21.99 -0.17 -1.35
C VAL A 240 22.93 0.68 -2.22
N LEU A 241 23.08 1.97 -1.94
CA LEU A 241 23.97 2.87 -2.67
C LEU A 241 25.45 2.52 -2.50
N GLY A 242 25.81 1.82 -1.41
CA GLY A 242 27.17 1.31 -1.18
C GLY A 242 27.54 0.09 -2.04
N ARG A 243 26.58 -0.55 -2.71
CA ARG A 243 26.88 -1.68 -3.61
C ARG A 243 27.55 -1.18 -4.88
N PRO A 244 28.61 -1.85 -5.39
CA PRO A 244 29.41 -1.36 -6.52
C PRO A 244 28.59 -1.01 -7.77
N VAL A 245 27.56 -1.78 -8.09
CA VAL A 245 26.69 -1.54 -9.26
C VAL A 245 25.94 -0.22 -9.14
N TRP A 246 25.33 0.06 -7.98
CA TRP A 246 24.55 1.28 -7.76
C TRP A 246 25.44 2.51 -7.60
N LEU A 247 26.61 2.34 -6.98
CA LEU A 247 27.62 3.40 -6.91
C LEU A 247 28.09 3.79 -8.31
N LEU A 248 28.41 2.80 -9.16
CA LEU A 248 28.80 3.05 -10.55
C LEU A 248 27.68 3.74 -11.35
N ALA A 249 26.43 3.29 -11.18
CA ALA A 249 25.28 3.90 -11.83
C ALA A 249 25.10 5.36 -11.39
N LEU A 250 25.25 5.65 -10.10
CA LEU A 250 25.13 7.00 -9.55
C LEU A 250 26.25 7.92 -10.06
N VAL A 251 27.49 7.45 -10.08
CA VAL A 251 28.65 8.20 -10.63
C VAL A 251 28.45 8.45 -12.12
N SER A 252 28.05 7.43 -12.88
CA SER A 252 27.79 7.54 -14.32
C SER A 252 26.69 8.55 -14.63
N LEU A 253 25.59 8.52 -13.87
CA LEU A 253 24.51 9.49 -13.99
C LEU A 253 25.01 10.91 -13.68
N THR A 254 25.82 11.08 -12.64
CA THR A 254 26.38 12.38 -12.24
C THR A 254 27.26 12.96 -13.33
N VAL A 255 28.13 12.13 -13.92
CA VAL A 255 28.98 12.54 -15.05
C VAL A 255 28.13 12.91 -16.25
N ALA A 256 27.12 12.11 -16.59
CA ALA A 256 26.20 12.41 -17.69
C ALA A 256 25.46 13.74 -17.48
N VAL A 257 24.92 13.99 -16.29
CA VAL A 257 24.26 15.25 -15.94
C VAL A 257 25.23 16.42 -16.01
N GLY A 258 26.44 16.29 -15.45
CA GLY A 258 27.48 17.32 -15.48
C GLY A 258 27.89 17.68 -16.91
N VAL A 259 28.05 16.66 -17.77
CA VAL A 259 28.37 16.86 -19.19
C VAL A 259 27.21 17.54 -19.93
N LEU A 260 25.99 17.02 -19.78
CA LEU A 260 24.80 17.57 -20.46
C LEU A 260 24.53 19.02 -20.04
N SER A 261 24.64 19.33 -18.77
CA SER A 261 24.40 20.68 -18.24
C SER A 261 25.49 21.67 -18.65
N GLY A 262 26.76 21.23 -18.75
CA GLY A 262 27.91 22.06 -19.16
C GLY A 262 28.07 22.23 -20.64
N LEU A 263 27.57 21.30 -21.48
CA LEU A 263 27.87 21.20 -22.89
C LEU A 263 27.43 22.48 -23.65
N LEU A 264 26.18 22.89 -23.52
CA LEU A 264 25.64 24.06 -24.25
C LEU A 264 26.32 25.35 -23.82
N PRO A 265 26.45 25.69 -22.51
CA PRO A 265 27.22 26.86 -22.08
C PRO A 265 28.67 26.83 -22.55
N ALA A 266 29.36 25.68 -22.49
CA ALA A 266 30.75 25.55 -22.88
C ALA A 266 30.94 25.83 -24.39
N ILE A 267 30.05 25.32 -25.25
CA ILE A 267 30.06 25.60 -26.69
C ILE A 267 29.86 27.09 -26.94
N ILE A 268 28.86 27.71 -26.33
CA ILE A 268 28.54 29.15 -26.55
C ILE A 268 29.70 30.02 -26.11
N ILE A 269 30.25 29.80 -24.92
CA ILE A 269 31.30 30.66 -24.35
C ILE A 269 32.65 30.46 -25.07
N SER A 270 33.04 29.19 -25.30
CA SER A 270 34.34 28.88 -25.96
C SER A 270 34.39 29.28 -27.44
N SER A 271 33.23 29.34 -28.12
CA SER A 271 33.14 29.72 -29.52
C SER A 271 33.17 31.25 -29.77
N SER A 272 33.01 32.03 -28.71
CA SER A 272 33.01 33.50 -28.83
C SER A 272 34.34 34.07 -29.36
N LYS A 273 34.26 35.06 -30.26
CA LYS A 273 35.45 35.76 -30.78
C LYS A 273 35.89 36.80 -29.77
N PRO A 274 37.18 36.85 -29.35
CA PRO A 274 37.65 37.81 -28.36
C PRO A 274 37.35 39.26 -28.70
N ILE A 275 37.46 39.62 -29.97
CA ILE A 275 37.22 40.98 -30.44
C ILE A 275 35.75 41.41 -30.31
N GLU A 276 34.79 40.49 -30.50
CA GLU A 276 33.35 40.77 -30.34
C GLU A 276 32.97 40.95 -28.88
N VAL A 277 33.67 40.23 -27.98
CA VAL A 277 33.47 40.33 -26.55
C VAL A 277 34.02 41.65 -25.99
N VAL A 278 35.21 42.09 -26.45
CA VAL A 278 35.82 43.35 -26.04
C VAL A 278 35.02 44.55 -26.55
N ARG A 279 34.47 44.46 -27.76
CA ARG A 279 33.60 45.52 -28.36
C ARG A 279 32.18 45.55 -27.75
N GLY A 280 31.83 44.64 -26.87
CA GLY A 280 30.50 44.56 -26.24
C GLY A 280 29.36 44.04 -27.15
N THR A 281 29.68 43.65 -28.40
CA THR A 281 28.69 43.15 -29.37
C THR A 281 28.25 41.70 -29.13
N PHE A 282 28.95 40.96 -28.31
CA PHE A 282 28.63 39.55 -27.95
C PHE A 282 27.24 39.42 -27.32
N ARG A 283 26.83 40.38 -26.49
CA ARG A 283 25.52 40.37 -25.79
C ARG A 283 24.31 40.44 -26.74
N ALA A 284 24.47 41.00 -27.93
CA ALA A 284 23.39 41.18 -28.91
C ALA A 284 23.08 39.90 -29.73
N LYS A 285 24.07 38.96 -29.81
CA LYS A 285 23.93 37.76 -30.66
C LYS A 285 23.32 36.55 -29.91
N THR A 286 23.39 36.52 -28.60
CA THR A 286 22.74 35.47 -27.80
C THR A 286 21.25 35.76 -27.68
N LYS A 287 20.49 35.49 -28.75
CA LYS A 287 19.03 35.57 -28.72
C LYS A 287 18.52 34.53 -27.75
N MET A 288 17.99 34.99 -26.61
CA MET A 288 17.42 34.17 -25.52
C MET A 288 16.10 33.41 -25.89
N VAL A 289 15.92 33.07 -27.17
CA VAL A 289 14.66 32.42 -27.59
C VAL A 289 14.47 31.09 -26.92
N PHE A 290 15.52 30.28 -26.85
CA PHE A 290 15.48 28.98 -26.17
C PHE A 290 15.26 29.12 -24.65
N SER A 291 15.92 30.08 -24.01
CA SER A 291 15.75 30.30 -22.56
C SER A 291 14.31 30.68 -22.20
N LYS A 292 13.67 31.55 -23.00
CA LYS A 292 12.27 31.94 -22.76
C LYS A 292 11.32 30.78 -22.92
N PHE A 293 11.49 29.93 -23.94
CA PHE A 293 10.68 28.74 -24.15
C PHE A 293 10.79 27.79 -22.95
N PHE A 294 12.01 27.49 -22.51
CA PHE A 294 12.22 26.60 -21.37
C PHE A 294 11.66 27.17 -20.07
N ILE A 295 11.78 28.47 -19.81
CA ILE A 295 11.21 29.11 -18.63
C ILE A 295 9.67 28.97 -18.62
N VAL A 296 9.04 29.28 -19.79
CA VAL A 296 7.58 29.14 -19.93
C VAL A 296 7.17 27.67 -19.71
N PHE A 297 7.85 26.74 -20.37
CA PHE A 297 7.58 25.28 -20.22
C PHE A 297 7.73 24.82 -18.77
N GLN A 298 8.81 25.21 -18.09
CA GLN A 298 9.03 24.90 -16.68
C GLN A 298 7.91 25.48 -15.80
N ASN A 299 7.51 26.73 -16.02
CA ASN A 299 6.43 27.36 -15.25
C ASN A 299 5.09 26.66 -15.47
N VAL A 300 4.77 26.26 -16.71
CA VAL A 300 3.54 25.49 -17.00
C VAL A 300 3.52 24.21 -16.19
N ILE A 301 4.60 23.42 -16.20
CA ILE A 301 4.65 22.17 -15.45
C ILE A 301 4.58 22.42 -13.94
N THR A 302 5.32 23.42 -13.44
CA THR A 302 5.31 23.78 -12.02
C THR A 302 3.89 24.15 -11.55
N ILE A 303 3.19 25.00 -12.30
CA ILE A 303 1.81 25.40 -11.99
C ILE A 303 0.88 24.17 -12.05
N THR A 304 1.03 23.31 -13.05
CA THR A 304 0.24 22.09 -13.18
C THR A 304 0.47 21.17 -11.99
N MET A 305 1.71 20.96 -11.57
CA MET A 305 2.02 20.11 -10.40
C MET A 305 1.48 20.71 -9.09
N ILE A 306 1.58 22.02 -8.91
CA ILE A 306 0.99 22.70 -7.73
C ILE A 306 -0.53 22.53 -7.74
N ALA A 307 -1.19 22.77 -8.88
CA ALA A 307 -2.63 22.59 -9.01
C ALA A 307 -3.06 21.14 -8.70
N ALA A 308 -2.33 20.17 -9.26
CA ALA A 308 -2.58 18.75 -8.97
C ALA A 308 -2.41 18.42 -7.48
N SER A 309 -1.36 18.94 -6.84
CA SER A 309 -1.11 18.74 -5.39
C SER A 309 -2.23 19.36 -4.54
N ILE A 310 -2.66 20.57 -4.86
CA ILE A 310 -3.78 21.22 -4.17
C ILE A 310 -5.06 20.40 -4.36
N THR A 311 -5.35 19.95 -5.58
CA THR A 311 -6.52 19.11 -5.85
C THR A 311 -6.49 17.82 -5.03
N MET A 312 -5.33 17.17 -4.94
CA MET A 312 -5.15 15.94 -4.14
C MET A 312 -5.41 16.22 -2.65
N VAL A 313 -4.86 17.31 -2.11
CA VAL A 313 -5.12 17.70 -0.70
C VAL A 313 -6.61 17.97 -0.49
N CYS A 314 -7.26 18.70 -1.40
CA CYS A 314 -8.70 18.96 -1.32
C CYS A 314 -9.51 17.65 -1.38
N GLN A 315 -9.13 16.70 -2.22
CA GLN A 315 -9.78 15.39 -2.28
C GLN A 315 -9.62 14.61 -0.98
N ILE A 316 -8.41 14.57 -0.40
CA ILE A 316 -8.16 13.90 0.88
C ILE A 316 -8.99 14.54 2.00
N VAL A 317 -9.00 15.87 2.09
CA VAL A 317 -9.81 16.59 3.08
C VAL A 317 -11.29 16.31 2.87
N HIS A 318 -11.77 16.29 1.63
CA HIS A 318 -13.15 15.92 1.32
C HIS A 318 -13.47 14.49 1.76
N MET A 319 -12.58 13.52 1.47
CA MET A 319 -12.77 12.13 1.89
C MET A 319 -12.82 11.95 3.41
N ILE A 320 -11.93 12.64 4.14
CA ILE A 320 -11.89 12.57 5.61
C ILE A 320 -13.18 13.16 6.23
N ASN A 321 -13.73 14.20 5.60
CA ASN A 321 -14.93 14.89 6.11
C ASN A 321 -16.24 14.41 5.46
N ALA A 322 -16.17 13.51 4.50
CA ALA A 322 -17.36 12.99 3.83
C ALA A 322 -18.27 12.26 4.83
N PRO A 323 -19.58 12.45 4.76
CA PRO A 323 -20.51 11.75 5.61
C PRO A 323 -20.49 10.25 5.26
N VAL A 324 -20.07 9.42 6.21
CA VAL A 324 -20.03 7.96 6.05
C VAL A 324 -21.38 7.27 6.23
N GLY A 325 -22.42 8.00 6.62
CA GLY A 325 -23.77 7.46 6.82
C GLY A 325 -24.02 6.93 8.24
N TYR A 326 -23.08 7.09 9.16
CA TYR A 326 -23.22 6.74 10.58
C TYR A 326 -22.42 7.69 11.47
N LYS A 327 -22.73 7.69 12.77
CA LYS A 327 -22.00 8.49 13.76
C LYS A 327 -20.67 7.86 14.07
N THR A 328 -19.61 8.68 14.10
CA THR A 328 -18.24 8.25 14.41
C THR A 328 -17.66 8.91 15.66
N LYS A 329 -18.28 10.03 16.11
CA LYS A 329 -17.76 10.82 17.24
C LYS A 329 -18.12 10.16 18.57
N ASN A 330 -17.15 10.15 19.49
CA ASN A 330 -17.30 9.63 20.85
C ASN A 330 -17.67 8.14 20.90
N LEU A 331 -17.37 7.38 19.86
CA LEU A 331 -17.52 5.93 19.83
C LEU A 331 -16.16 5.26 19.99
N LEU A 332 -16.07 4.34 20.93
CA LEU A 332 -14.93 3.46 21.11
C LEU A 332 -15.35 2.04 20.69
N ALA A 333 -14.66 1.49 19.69
CA ALA A 333 -14.83 0.10 19.30
C ALA A 333 -13.78 -0.77 19.99
N MET A 334 -14.23 -1.80 20.66
CA MET A 334 -13.37 -2.76 21.34
C MET A 334 -13.63 -4.14 20.75
N ARG A 335 -12.58 -4.89 20.45
CA ARG A 335 -12.70 -6.28 20.02
C ARG A 335 -12.60 -7.17 21.24
N SER A 336 -13.66 -7.92 21.53
CA SER A 336 -13.61 -8.95 22.55
C SER A 336 -12.81 -10.14 22.06
N VAL A 337 -12.07 -10.74 22.97
CA VAL A 337 -11.21 -11.90 22.67
C VAL A 337 -11.92 -13.20 23.03
N ASP A 338 -12.86 -13.19 24.00
CA ASP A 338 -13.56 -14.37 24.46
C ASP A 338 -15.08 -14.10 24.59
N GLU A 339 -15.86 -14.82 23.77
CA GLU A 339 -17.33 -14.74 23.79
C GLU A 339 -17.90 -15.07 25.17
N ARG A 340 -17.27 -15.99 25.94
CA ARG A 340 -17.73 -16.39 27.28
C ARG A 340 -17.64 -15.27 28.31
N GLN A 341 -16.74 -14.31 28.09
CA GLN A 341 -16.51 -13.19 28.99
C GLN A 341 -17.24 -11.91 28.52
N LEU A 342 -17.82 -11.92 27.32
CA LEU A 342 -18.40 -10.74 26.71
C LEU A 342 -19.49 -10.11 27.57
N SER A 343 -20.40 -10.91 28.11
CA SER A 343 -21.50 -10.41 28.94
C SER A 343 -21.04 -9.81 30.27
N ALA A 344 -20.03 -10.43 30.91
CA ALA A 344 -19.41 -9.88 32.13
C ALA A 344 -18.67 -8.58 31.82
N PHE A 345 -17.90 -8.55 30.75
CA PHE A 345 -17.16 -7.38 30.31
C PHE A 345 -18.10 -6.20 29.99
N VAL A 346 -19.20 -6.45 29.29
CA VAL A 346 -20.22 -5.41 29.01
C VAL A 346 -20.84 -4.89 30.31
N GLY A 347 -21.07 -5.79 31.29
CA GLY A 347 -21.57 -5.40 32.63
C GLY A 347 -20.64 -4.45 33.36
N GLU A 348 -19.33 -4.76 33.37
CA GLU A 348 -18.29 -3.91 33.98
C GLU A 348 -18.18 -2.55 33.26
N LEU A 349 -18.20 -2.54 31.93
CA LEU A 349 -18.15 -1.30 31.17
C LEU A 349 -19.33 -0.38 31.45
N LYS A 350 -20.54 -0.92 31.57
CA LYS A 350 -21.76 -0.16 31.93
C LYS A 350 -21.68 0.45 33.33
N GLY A 351 -20.88 -0.13 34.23
CA GLY A 351 -20.62 0.40 35.57
C GLY A 351 -19.68 1.61 35.62
N LEU A 352 -18.96 1.92 34.54
CA LEU A 352 -18.01 3.03 34.51
C LEU A 352 -18.73 4.36 34.30
N SER A 353 -18.43 5.34 35.15
CA SER A 353 -19.07 6.68 35.10
C SER A 353 -18.75 7.48 33.81
N CYS A 354 -17.73 7.08 33.07
CA CYS A 354 -17.35 7.71 31.81
C CYS A 354 -17.99 7.06 30.59
N VAL A 355 -18.75 5.96 30.78
CA VAL A 355 -19.42 5.22 29.70
C VAL A 355 -20.92 5.52 29.76
N ASP A 356 -21.46 6.05 28.68
CA ASP A 356 -22.89 6.36 28.54
C ASP A 356 -23.68 5.11 28.13
N ARG A 357 -23.25 4.43 27.09
CA ARG A 357 -23.91 3.24 26.55
C ARG A 357 -22.91 2.22 26.04
N VAL A 358 -23.29 0.95 26.05
CA VAL A 358 -22.50 -0.16 25.51
C VAL A 358 -23.40 -1.03 24.66
N GLY A 359 -23.06 -1.19 23.40
CA GLY A 359 -23.75 -2.08 22.46
C GLY A 359 -22.86 -3.23 22.00
N LYS A 360 -23.48 -4.31 21.60
CA LYS A 360 -22.85 -5.52 21.08
C LYS A 360 -23.05 -5.60 19.57
N THR A 361 -22.01 -5.99 18.84
CA THR A 361 -22.13 -6.18 17.39
C THR A 361 -21.12 -7.16 16.84
N GLN A 362 -21.54 -7.94 15.87
CA GLN A 362 -20.65 -8.68 14.98
C GLN A 362 -20.37 -7.84 13.75
N GLY A 363 -19.19 -7.24 13.72
CA GLY A 363 -18.77 -6.29 12.69
C GLY A 363 -19.26 -4.87 12.95
N LEU A 364 -18.49 -3.93 12.45
CA LEU A 364 -18.79 -2.48 12.48
C LEU A 364 -18.59 -1.90 11.09
N PRO A 365 -19.39 -0.90 10.69
CA PRO A 365 -19.22 -0.28 9.38
C PRO A 365 -17.79 0.19 9.11
N LEU A 366 -17.10 0.72 10.13
CA LEU A 366 -15.72 1.19 10.01
C LEU A 366 -14.70 0.07 9.68
N PHE A 367 -14.86 -1.10 10.25
CA PHE A 367 -13.92 -2.22 10.10
C PHE A 367 -14.42 -3.30 9.15
N GLY A 368 -15.64 -3.18 8.68
CA GLY A 368 -16.33 -4.23 7.94
C GLY A 368 -16.89 -5.32 8.85
N SER A 369 -17.43 -6.34 8.23
CA SER A 369 -18.03 -7.49 8.90
C SER A 369 -17.77 -8.77 8.11
N ASN A 370 -18.50 -9.82 8.45
CA ASN A 370 -18.49 -11.04 7.70
C ASN A 370 -18.97 -10.77 6.26
N ASN A 371 -18.16 -11.15 5.29
CA ASN A 371 -18.52 -11.02 3.88
C ASN A 371 -19.19 -12.32 3.41
N TRP A 372 -20.42 -12.20 2.96
CA TRP A 372 -21.16 -13.31 2.41
C TRP A 372 -21.46 -13.11 0.92
N THR A 373 -20.83 -13.94 0.08
CA THR A 373 -21.10 -13.91 -1.35
C THR A 373 -22.13 -14.96 -1.70
N ALA A 374 -23.20 -14.54 -2.33
CA ALA A 374 -24.29 -15.41 -2.79
C ALA A 374 -24.62 -15.15 -4.25
N THR A 375 -25.20 -16.14 -4.91
CA THR A 375 -25.67 -16.01 -6.31
C THR A 375 -27.16 -15.69 -6.30
N TYR A 376 -27.52 -14.62 -6.98
CA TYR A 376 -28.90 -14.19 -7.19
C TYR A 376 -29.14 -13.95 -8.68
N GLN A 377 -30.08 -14.68 -9.27
CA GLN A 377 -30.41 -14.65 -10.71
C GLN A 377 -29.15 -14.77 -11.60
N GLY A 378 -28.23 -15.68 -11.24
CA GLY A 378 -26.99 -15.93 -11.96
C GLY A 378 -25.89 -14.90 -11.73
N GLN A 379 -26.11 -13.85 -10.92
CA GLN A 379 -25.10 -12.86 -10.53
C GLN A 379 -24.60 -13.10 -9.11
N ASN A 380 -23.29 -12.98 -8.92
CA ASN A 380 -22.70 -13.06 -7.59
C ASN A 380 -22.73 -11.68 -6.90
N ILE A 381 -23.42 -11.61 -5.77
CA ILE A 381 -23.50 -10.43 -4.93
C ILE A 381 -22.77 -10.69 -3.62
N SER A 382 -21.94 -9.74 -3.22
CA SER A 382 -21.13 -9.85 -2.01
C SER A 382 -21.65 -8.90 -0.95
N PHE A 383 -22.35 -9.45 0.03
CA PHE A 383 -22.94 -8.68 1.13
C PHE A 383 -21.98 -8.52 2.28
N GLN A 384 -21.97 -7.34 2.90
CA GLN A 384 -21.44 -7.15 4.24
C GLN A 384 -22.56 -7.45 5.24
N GLN A 385 -22.36 -8.48 6.07
CA GLN A 385 -23.35 -8.89 7.06
C GLN A 385 -23.03 -8.30 8.42
N PHE A 386 -23.96 -7.57 8.99
CA PHE A 386 -23.84 -7.05 10.36
C PHE A 386 -24.91 -7.65 11.24
N VAL A 387 -24.54 -8.00 12.45
CA VAL A 387 -25.46 -8.44 13.49
C VAL A 387 -25.21 -7.55 14.70
N MET A 388 -26.21 -6.81 15.17
CA MET A 388 -26.01 -5.85 16.25
C MET A 388 -27.24 -5.77 17.16
N ASP A 389 -27.03 -5.38 18.40
CA ASP A 389 -28.13 -5.06 19.30
C ASP A 389 -28.70 -3.66 19.01
N LYS A 390 -29.83 -3.36 19.58
CA LYS A 390 -30.51 -2.09 19.41
C LYS A 390 -29.68 -0.89 19.93
N GLU A 391 -28.92 -1.11 21.00
CA GLU A 391 -28.05 -0.08 21.58
C GLU A 391 -26.93 0.31 20.58
N CYS A 392 -26.28 -0.66 19.95
CA CYS A 392 -25.26 -0.43 18.94
C CYS A 392 -25.87 0.31 17.72
N TYR A 393 -27.04 -0.14 17.27
CA TYR A 393 -27.77 0.51 16.17
C TYR A 393 -28.05 2.00 16.48
N ASP A 394 -28.60 2.30 17.65
CA ASP A 394 -28.94 3.67 18.07
C ASP A 394 -27.69 4.54 18.25
N MET A 395 -26.59 3.95 18.76
CA MET A 395 -25.30 4.65 18.88
C MET A 395 -24.70 5.01 17.52
N LEU A 396 -24.79 4.10 16.55
CA LEU A 396 -24.33 4.34 15.18
C LEU A 396 -25.23 5.35 14.45
N GLY A 397 -26.49 5.47 14.89
CA GLY A 397 -27.46 6.38 14.28
C GLY A 397 -27.76 6.03 12.84
N LEU A 398 -27.82 4.76 12.51
CA LEU A 398 -28.24 4.26 11.20
C LEU A 398 -29.72 4.62 11.00
N GLU A 399 -30.12 4.87 9.76
CA GLU A 399 -31.47 5.31 9.42
C GLU A 399 -32.23 4.19 8.72
N ILE A 400 -33.26 3.63 9.37
CA ILE A 400 -34.21 2.74 8.72
C ILE A 400 -35.18 3.60 7.91
N LEU A 401 -35.18 3.41 6.59
CA LEU A 401 -36.10 4.08 5.67
C LEU A 401 -37.47 3.42 5.64
N ARG A 402 -37.48 2.10 5.82
CA ARG A 402 -38.70 1.30 5.83
C ARG A 402 -38.51 0.14 6.82
N ASP A 403 -39.50 -0.07 7.69
CA ASP A 403 -39.60 -1.22 8.59
C ASP A 403 -40.88 -2.00 8.23
N ASN A 404 -40.72 -3.27 7.90
CA ASN A 404 -41.83 -4.16 7.59
C ASN A 404 -42.48 -4.78 8.83
N HIS A 405 -41.98 -4.44 10.03
CA HIS A 405 -42.50 -4.91 11.32
C HIS A 405 -42.69 -6.44 11.37
N LEU A 406 -41.71 -7.18 10.89
CA LEU A 406 -41.77 -8.64 10.86
C LEU A 406 -41.82 -9.21 12.28
N THR A 407 -42.71 -10.17 12.49
CA THR A 407 -42.75 -10.99 13.72
C THR A 407 -41.79 -12.18 13.65
N THR A 408 -41.25 -12.47 12.47
CA THR A 408 -40.28 -13.53 12.20
C THR A 408 -38.91 -12.96 11.87
N GLU A 409 -37.91 -13.85 11.80
CA GLU A 409 -36.56 -13.44 11.40
C GLU A 409 -36.55 -12.85 10.00
N GLY A 410 -35.88 -11.71 9.86
CA GLY A 410 -35.65 -11.05 8.58
C GLY A 410 -34.37 -10.26 8.59
N TRP A 411 -33.93 -9.85 7.42
CA TRP A 411 -32.77 -9.01 7.22
C TRP A 411 -33.17 -7.65 6.70
N PHE A 412 -32.58 -6.61 7.25
CA PHE A 412 -32.61 -5.29 6.65
C PHE A 412 -31.59 -5.25 5.53
N LEU A 413 -31.97 -4.71 4.37
CA LEU A 413 -31.10 -4.46 3.23
C LEU A 413 -30.85 -2.97 3.10
N ASN A 414 -29.61 -2.58 2.69
CA ASN A 414 -29.42 -1.18 2.32
C ASN A 414 -29.92 -0.93 0.88
N GLU A 415 -30.04 0.37 0.53
CA GLU A 415 -30.52 0.78 -0.81
C GLU A 415 -29.63 0.19 -1.91
N GLN A 416 -28.31 0.05 -1.68
CA GLN A 416 -27.37 -0.54 -2.63
C GLN A 416 -27.68 -2.04 -2.89
N ALA A 417 -27.96 -2.81 -1.84
CA ALA A 417 -28.35 -4.20 -1.99
C ALA A 417 -29.65 -4.33 -2.81
N MET A 418 -30.63 -3.47 -2.52
CA MET A 418 -31.88 -3.43 -3.29
C MET A 418 -31.65 -3.13 -4.77
N ARG A 419 -30.76 -2.16 -5.07
CA ARG A 419 -30.41 -1.79 -6.45
C ARG A 419 -29.67 -2.92 -7.18
N GLU A 420 -28.67 -3.53 -6.56
CA GLU A 420 -27.89 -4.61 -7.20
C GLU A 420 -28.73 -5.85 -7.46
N MET A 421 -29.69 -6.14 -6.60
CA MET A 421 -30.63 -7.24 -6.76
C MET A 421 -31.82 -6.87 -7.66
N ASN A 422 -31.92 -5.62 -8.11
CA ASN A 422 -33.08 -5.12 -8.86
C ASN A 422 -34.41 -5.44 -8.17
N LEU A 423 -34.44 -5.33 -6.84
CA LEU A 423 -35.66 -5.55 -6.05
C LEU A 423 -36.51 -4.28 -6.03
N SER A 424 -37.83 -4.46 -6.09
CA SER A 424 -38.78 -3.36 -5.87
C SER A 424 -38.75 -2.93 -4.41
N GLU A 425 -39.04 -1.66 -4.15
CA GLU A 425 -39.10 -1.15 -2.78
C GLU A 425 -40.13 -1.93 -1.92
N ASP A 426 -41.16 -2.50 -2.52
CA ASP A 426 -42.19 -3.27 -1.83
C ASP A 426 -41.87 -4.76 -1.67
N ALA A 427 -40.68 -5.21 -2.07
CA ALA A 427 -40.30 -6.60 -1.94
C ALA A 427 -40.34 -7.04 -0.47
N ALA A 428 -41.08 -8.13 -0.18
CA ALA A 428 -41.17 -8.70 1.15
C ALA A 428 -40.13 -9.77 1.42
N SER A 429 -39.59 -10.39 0.37
CA SER A 429 -38.57 -11.45 0.46
C SER A 429 -37.82 -11.56 -0.85
N PHE A 430 -36.68 -12.23 -0.81
CA PHE A 430 -35.91 -12.63 -1.97
C PHE A 430 -35.39 -14.04 -1.81
N MET A 431 -35.07 -14.72 -2.90
CA MET A 431 -34.55 -16.08 -2.90
C MET A 431 -33.23 -16.14 -3.65
N LEU A 432 -32.21 -16.67 -2.98
CA LEU A 432 -30.91 -16.91 -3.61
C LEU A 432 -30.93 -18.22 -4.40
N ASP A 433 -30.16 -18.30 -5.48
CA ASP A 433 -30.21 -19.40 -6.46
C ASP A 433 -30.01 -20.80 -5.88
N ARG A 434 -29.37 -20.91 -4.72
CA ARG A 434 -29.09 -22.20 -4.06
C ARG A 434 -29.76 -22.37 -2.71
N GLN A 435 -30.68 -21.50 -2.37
CA GLN A 435 -31.46 -21.62 -1.13
C GLN A 435 -32.86 -22.18 -1.44
N GLU A 436 -33.33 -23.06 -0.59
CA GLU A 436 -34.66 -23.65 -0.68
C GLU A 436 -35.75 -22.75 -0.09
N ARG A 437 -35.38 -21.77 0.71
CA ARG A 437 -36.31 -20.87 1.40
C ARG A 437 -36.01 -19.41 1.11
N PRO A 438 -37.07 -18.62 0.90
CA PRO A 438 -36.89 -17.19 0.72
C PRO A 438 -36.39 -16.54 2.01
N ILE A 439 -35.54 -15.54 1.87
CA ILE A 439 -35.08 -14.68 2.95
C ILE A 439 -36.06 -13.52 3.08
N ALA A 440 -36.65 -13.35 4.25
CA ALA A 440 -37.56 -12.25 4.53
C ALA A 440 -36.81 -10.93 4.64
N ILE A 441 -37.37 -9.87 4.03
CA ILE A 441 -36.81 -8.51 4.13
C ILE A 441 -37.52 -7.81 5.32
N ALA A 442 -36.75 -7.57 6.40
CA ALA A 442 -37.25 -6.89 7.58
C ALA A 442 -37.48 -5.39 7.33
N GLY A 443 -36.76 -4.84 6.40
CA GLY A 443 -36.89 -3.43 6.02
C GLY A 443 -35.73 -2.96 5.16
N ILE A 444 -35.70 -1.65 4.92
CA ILE A 444 -34.68 -0.99 4.12
C ILE A 444 -33.95 0.05 5.01
N VAL A 445 -32.64 0.02 4.98
CA VAL A 445 -31.78 0.98 5.67
C VAL A 445 -31.10 1.89 4.64
N ARG A 446 -30.89 3.16 5.01
CA ARG A 446 -30.14 4.09 4.18
C ARG A 446 -28.72 3.59 3.94
N ASP A 447 -28.21 3.87 2.76
CA ASP A 447 -26.83 3.54 2.41
C ASP A 447 -25.81 4.17 3.36
N PHE A 448 -24.80 3.39 3.72
CA PHE A 448 -23.64 3.85 4.47
C PHE A 448 -22.36 3.19 3.94
N TYR A 449 -21.23 3.86 4.14
CA TYR A 449 -19.95 3.35 3.67
C TYR A 449 -19.37 2.32 4.65
N CYS A 450 -18.90 1.20 4.10
CA CYS A 450 -18.14 0.23 4.85
C CYS A 450 -16.63 0.49 4.73
N PHE A 451 -15.87 0.04 5.72
CA PHE A 451 -14.40 0.20 5.79
C PHE A 451 -13.92 1.65 5.87
N GLY A 452 -14.77 2.58 6.27
CA GLY A 452 -14.44 4.00 6.33
C GLY A 452 -14.00 4.62 4.99
N ASN A 453 -14.31 3.96 3.88
CA ASN A 453 -13.80 4.31 2.57
C ASN A 453 -14.91 4.74 1.61
N VAL A 454 -14.97 6.04 1.35
CA VAL A 454 -15.92 6.64 0.41
C VAL A 454 -15.53 6.49 -1.07
N THR A 455 -14.35 5.92 -1.36
CA THR A 455 -13.83 5.82 -2.73
C THR A 455 -14.17 4.52 -3.43
N THR A 456 -14.47 3.46 -2.68
CA THR A 456 -14.77 2.13 -3.24
C THR A 456 -16.24 1.94 -3.65
N GLY A 457 -17.05 2.98 -3.47
CA GLY A 457 -18.49 2.89 -3.68
C GLY A 457 -19.23 2.28 -2.49
N MET A 458 -20.55 2.21 -2.59
CA MET A 458 -21.39 1.59 -1.59
C MET A 458 -21.36 0.07 -1.73
N ASN A 459 -21.26 -0.63 -0.60
CA ASN A 459 -21.36 -2.08 -0.57
C ASN A 459 -22.81 -2.52 -0.35
N PRO A 460 -23.26 -3.63 -0.94
CA PRO A 460 -24.49 -4.30 -0.50
C PRO A 460 -24.35 -4.71 0.97
N VAL A 461 -25.31 -4.33 1.77
CA VAL A 461 -25.32 -4.62 3.21
C VAL A 461 -26.59 -5.37 3.57
N MET A 462 -26.41 -6.36 4.42
CA MET A 462 -27.48 -7.03 5.14
C MET A 462 -27.22 -6.86 6.64
N PHE A 463 -28.21 -6.41 7.39
CA PHE A 463 -28.08 -6.40 8.82
C PHE A 463 -29.32 -6.96 9.52
N ARG A 464 -29.16 -7.52 10.70
CA ARG A 464 -30.25 -7.92 11.58
C ARG A 464 -29.96 -7.55 13.02
N PHE A 465 -31.01 -7.47 13.81
CA PHE A 465 -30.85 -7.34 15.24
C PHE A 465 -30.48 -8.67 15.89
N LEU A 466 -29.66 -8.60 16.95
CA LEU A 466 -29.42 -9.71 17.84
C LEU A 466 -30.74 -10.16 18.47
N LYS A 467 -30.93 -11.46 18.61
CA LYS A 467 -32.04 -12.03 19.39
C LYS A 467 -31.77 -11.85 20.89
N ASP A 468 -32.85 -11.87 21.67
CA ASP A 468 -32.73 -11.94 23.13
C ASP A 468 -31.90 -13.15 23.52
N ASN A 469 -30.82 -12.95 24.30
CA ASN A 469 -29.81 -13.93 24.70
C ASN A 469 -28.89 -14.47 23.59
N GLU A 470 -28.82 -13.85 22.43
CA GLU A 470 -27.79 -14.13 21.41
C GLU A 470 -26.55 -13.26 21.70
N ASP A 471 -25.38 -13.87 21.75
CA ASP A 471 -24.11 -13.13 21.69
C ASP A 471 -23.63 -13.08 20.22
N PRO A 472 -23.05 -11.95 19.79
CA PRO A 472 -22.68 -11.73 18.41
C PRO A 472 -21.51 -12.56 17.92
#